data_8479b09ed2b46921bae217f589d063d6
#
_entry.id   8479b09ed2b46921bae217f589d063d6
#
_cell.length_a   1.000
_cell.length_b   1.000
_cell.length_c   1.000
_cell.angle_alpha   90.00
_cell.angle_beta   90.00
_cell.angle_gamma   90.00
#
_symmetry.space_group_name_H-M   'P 1'
#
loop_
_entity.id
_entity.type
_entity.pdbx_description
1 polymer ?
#
loop_
_entity_poly.entity_id
_entity_poly.type
_entity_poly.pdbx_seq_one_letter_code
_entity_poly.pdbx_strand_id
1 'polypeptide(L)'
;MNVADFRAGLRTWLDEHDLSPGPEHSLDAQVAQLARVRRALYDADWMRYGWPAEVRGLGGPAVLRAVLGEEVATRELAEPGIYSMIEVLAPTMISYAPPALAAEMVPRLLSGREQWCQGFSEPGSGSDLASLTTRAVPRGDHWEISGQKVWTSLAQFAARCVLLTRTAPGHNGITAFFVDMDTPGITVRPLRTMHGVDEFAEVFFDDVTVPADRMLGRPGDGWRLAMDLLPHERSTCFWHRIAHLYTRLDRLLAETSLPDDAELGAAYLALHTVRCRSHATQRRLAAGERLGAETSVDKVLLATAEQQLFGTVRDLLPGVLELTDTSWRSEYLYAKAATIYGGTAEIQRNIIARRLLDLGRE
;
A
#
# COMPACT_ATOMS: atom_id res chain seq x y z
N MET A 1 -9.87 22.13 -10.16
CA MET A 1 -8.44 22.17 -10.60
C MET A 1 -8.24 21.03 -11.58
N ASN A 2 -7.69 21.25 -12.76
CA ASN A 2 -7.32 20.17 -13.69
C ASN A 2 -5.95 19.58 -13.31
N VAL A 3 -5.61 18.44 -13.93
CA VAL A 3 -4.39 17.69 -13.60
C VAL A 3 -3.10 18.48 -13.91
N ALA A 4 -3.09 19.25 -15.01
CA ALA A 4 -1.90 19.99 -15.43
C ALA A 4 -1.62 21.15 -14.47
N ASP A 5 -2.64 21.93 -14.10
CA ASP A 5 -2.52 23.03 -13.14
C ASP A 5 -2.13 22.52 -11.74
N PHE A 6 -2.73 21.39 -11.31
CA PHE A 6 -2.38 20.75 -10.05
C PHE A 6 -0.90 20.36 -10.01
N ARG A 7 -0.41 19.65 -11.06
CA ARG A 7 0.99 19.24 -11.14
C ARG A 7 1.94 20.43 -11.17
N ALA A 8 1.64 21.45 -11.96
CA ALA A 8 2.48 22.65 -12.06
C ALA A 8 2.59 23.37 -10.70
N GLY A 9 1.44 23.63 -10.05
CA GLY A 9 1.44 24.28 -8.74
C GLY A 9 2.12 23.46 -7.66
N LEU A 10 1.88 22.13 -7.63
CA LEU A 10 2.54 21.23 -6.68
C LEU A 10 4.06 21.24 -6.86
N ARG A 11 4.57 21.18 -8.11
CA ARG A 11 6.01 21.24 -8.39
C ARG A 11 6.63 22.54 -7.92
N THR A 12 6.02 23.68 -8.23
CA THR A 12 6.47 25.00 -7.75
C THR A 12 6.55 25.01 -6.22
N TRP A 13 5.48 24.53 -5.56
CA TRP A 13 5.46 24.48 -4.09
C TRP A 13 6.55 23.55 -3.52
N LEU A 14 6.76 22.36 -4.11
CA LEU A 14 7.79 21.41 -3.68
C LEU A 14 9.21 21.96 -3.92
N ASP A 15 9.43 22.75 -4.96
CA ASP A 15 10.72 23.38 -5.27
C ASP A 15 11.07 24.51 -4.29
N GLU A 16 10.05 25.13 -3.66
CA GLU A 16 10.18 26.18 -2.65
C GLU A 16 10.28 25.64 -1.20
N HIS A 17 10.02 24.33 -0.99
CA HIS A 17 9.96 23.74 0.35
C HIS A 17 10.87 22.51 0.44
N ASP A 18 11.93 22.61 1.21
CA ASP A 18 12.84 21.47 1.42
C ASP A 18 12.19 20.41 2.30
N LEU A 19 11.74 19.35 1.66
CA LEU A 19 11.19 18.13 2.27
C LEU A 19 12.14 16.94 2.11
N SER A 20 13.40 17.17 1.73
CA SER A 20 14.38 16.09 1.53
C SER A 20 14.56 15.25 2.80
N PRO A 21 14.72 13.92 2.68
CA PRO A 21 14.99 13.08 3.85
C PRO A 21 16.33 13.44 4.49
N GLY A 22 16.43 13.25 5.80
CA GLY A 22 17.70 13.39 6.52
C GLY A 22 18.69 12.26 6.15
N PRO A 23 19.92 12.33 6.68
CA PRO A 23 20.98 11.35 6.38
C PRO A 23 20.74 9.98 7.02
N GLU A 24 19.84 9.86 7.95
CA GLU A 24 19.50 8.61 8.62
C GLU A 24 18.51 7.81 7.80
N HIS A 25 18.80 6.51 7.58
CA HIS A 25 18.01 5.61 6.76
C HIS A 25 17.32 4.50 7.58
N SER A 26 17.25 4.62 8.92
CA SER A 26 16.51 3.67 9.75
C SER A 26 15.01 3.70 9.42
N LEU A 27 14.30 2.63 9.74
CA LEU A 27 12.85 2.57 9.53
C LEU A 27 12.12 3.67 10.34
N ASP A 28 12.59 3.96 11.55
CA ASP A 28 12.07 5.05 12.38
C ASP A 28 12.22 6.41 11.68
N ALA A 29 13.39 6.68 11.09
CA ALA A 29 13.64 7.91 10.33
C ALA A 29 12.74 7.98 9.07
N GLN A 30 12.53 6.87 8.37
CA GLN A 30 11.64 6.82 7.21
C GLN A 30 10.17 7.09 7.59
N VAL A 31 9.69 6.54 8.71
CA VAL A 31 8.32 6.78 9.21
C VAL A 31 8.16 8.22 9.70
N ALA A 32 9.16 8.77 10.39
CA ALA A 32 9.18 10.17 10.81
C ALA A 32 9.19 11.12 9.60
N GLN A 33 10.01 10.81 8.57
CA GLN A 33 10.04 11.53 7.30
C GLN A 33 8.68 11.50 6.60
N LEU A 34 8.04 10.34 6.52
CA LEU A 34 6.70 10.21 5.97
C LEU A 34 5.70 11.11 6.67
N ALA A 35 5.71 11.12 8.01
CA ALA A 35 4.82 11.96 8.82
C ALA A 35 5.08 13.45 8.53
N ARG A 36 6.35 13.88 8.40
CA ARG A 36 6.75 15.24 8.05
C ARG A 36 6.24 15.65 6.66
N VAL A 37 6.45 14.81 5.67
CA VAL A 37 6.01 15.06 4.28
C VAL A 37 4.48 15.16 4.20
N ARG A 38 3.76 14.20 4.79
CA ARG A 38 2.29 14.24 4.84
C ARG A 38 1.77 15.49 5.55
N ARG A 39 2.40 15.87 6.67
CA ARG A 39 2.01 17.06 7.41
C ARG A 39 2.16 18.31 6.56
N ALA A 40 3.32 18.54 5.95
CA ALA A 40 3.59 19.70 5.12
C ALA A 40 2.62 19.79 3.93
N LEU A 41 2.40 18.66 3.24
CA LEU A 41 1.47 18.59 2.11
C LEU A 41 0.01 18.78 2.54
N TYR A 42 -0.38 18.32 3.72
CA TYR A 42 -1.74 18.49 4.25
C TYR A 42 -2.00 19.93 4.69
N ASP A 43 -1.06 20.54 5.39
CA ASP A 43 -1.17 21.92 5.88
C ASP A 43 -1.16 22.94 4.73
N ALA A 44 -0.52 22.59 3.59
CA ALA A 44 -0.57 23.35 2.34
C ALA A 44 -1.70 22.90 1.38
N ASP A 45 -2.66 22.13 1.85
CA ASP A 45 -3.84 21.63 1.14
C ASP A 45 -3.58 20.57 0.05
N TRP A 46 -2.34 20.33 -0.39
CA TRP A 46 -2.04 19.40 -1.48
C TRP A 46 -2.55 17.97 -1.22
N MET A 47 -2.43 17.48 0.01
CA MET A 47 -2.90 16.14 0.40
C MET A 47 -4.43 16.02 0.45
N ARG A 48 -5.17 17.16 0.42
CA ARG A 48 -6.62 17.17 0.55
C ARG A 48 -7.36 17.03 -0.78
N TYR A 49 -6.68 17.26 -1.91
CA TYR A 49 -7.28 17.08 -3.24
C TYR A 49 -7.52 15.59 -3.55
N GLY A 50 -8.60 15.31 -4.27
CA GLY A 50 -9.03 13.96 -4.62
C GLY A 50 -9.76 13.19 -3.50
N TRP A 51 -9.96 13.82 -2.33
CA TRP A 51 -10.76 13.29 -1.23
C TRP A 51 -12.06 14.04 -1.07
N PRO A 52 -13.15 13.39 -0.61
CA PRO A 52 -14.45 14.02 -0.44
C PRO A 52 -14.48 14.97 0.77
N ALA A 53 -15.42 15.91 0.74
CA ALA A 53 -15.55 16.97 1.77
C ALA A 53 -15.85 16.42 3.17
N GLU A 54 -16.53 15.29 3.26
CA GLU A 54 -16.88 14.61 4.51
C GLU A 54 -15.65 14.23 5.36
N VAL A 55 -14.50 14.03 4.73
CA VAL A 55 -13.22 13.78 5.39
C VAL A 55 -12.27 14.98 5.26
N ARG A 56 -12.80 16.20 5.17
CA ARG A 56 -12.07 17.45 5.00
C ARG A 56 -11.25 17.53 3.70
N GLY A 57 -11.64 16.77 2.68
CA GLY A 57 -11.06 16.85 1.35
C GLY A 57 -11.52 18.11 0.60
N LEU A 58 -10.80 18.46 -0.46
CA LEU A 58 -11.12 19.56 -1.37
C LEU A 58 -11.78 19.09 -2.67
N GLY A 59 -12.11 17.79 -2.74
CA GLY A 59 -12.72 17.19 -3.93
C GLY A 59 -11.74 17.08 -5.11
N GLY A 60 -12.30 16.93 -6.30
CA GLY A 60 -11.55 16.70 -7.52
C GLY A 60 -11.39 15.20 -7.85
N PRO A 61 -10.89 14.89 -9.04
CA PRO A 61 -10.73 13.50 -9.48
C PRO A 61 -9.62 12.79 -8.71
N ALA A 62 -9.79 11.48 -8.47
CA ALA A 62 -8.84 10.65 -7.72
C ALA A 62 -7.42 10.64 -8.34
N VAL A 63 -7.29 10.91 -9.63
CA VAL A 63 -5.98 11.00 -10.31
C VAL A 63 -5.07 12.09 -9.72
N LEU A 64 -5.60 13.10 -9.03
CA LEU A 64 -4.77 14.11 -8.35
C LEU A 64 -3.91 13.48 -7.24
N ARG A 65 -4.44 12.44 -6.56
CA ARG A 65 -3.68 11.68 -5.57
C ARG A 65 -2.57 10.86 -6.21
N ALA A 66 -2.82 10.27 -7.38
CA ALA A 66 -1.79 9.57 -8.14
C ALA A 66 -0.65 10.53 -8.55
N VAL A 67 -1.00 11.75 -9.01
CA VAL A 67 -0.02 12.80 -9.34
C VAL A 67 0.79 13.21 -8.12
N LEU A 68 0.14 13.42 -6.97
CA LEU A 68 0.82 13.77 -5.73
C LEU A 68 1.85 12.70 -5.32
N GLY A 69 1.44 11.44 -5.29
CA GLY A 69 2.34 10.34 -4.93
C GLY A 69 3.44 10.11 -5.96
N GLU A 70 3.20 10.38 -7.24
CA GLU A 70 4.25 10.37 -8.28
C GLU A 70 5.32 11.43 -8.00
N GLU A 71 4.93 12.67 -7.67
CA GLU A 71 5.89 13.75 -7.35
C GLU A 71 6.66 13.44 -6.04
N VAL A 72 6.01 12.85 -5.04
CA VAL A 72 6.67 12.39 -3.82
C VAL A 72 7.68 11.28 -4.11
N ALA A 73 7.30 10.30 -4.93
CA ALA A 73 8.14 9.15 -5.27
C ALA A 73 9.35 9.53 -6.14
N THR A 74 9.14 10.38 -7.16
CA THR A 74 10.21 10.80 -8.07
C THR A 74 11.23 11.74 -7.44
N ARG A 75 10.84 12.44 -6.39
CA ARG A 75 11.73 13.26 -5.56
C ARG A 75 12.32 12.51 -4.37
N GLU A 76 12.01 11.24 -4.21
CA GLU A 76 12.45 10.37 -3.11
C GLU A 76 12.14 10.96 -1.72
N LEU A 77 11.04 11.70 -1.58
CA LEU A 77 10.65 12.37 -0.33
C LEU A 77 10.15 11.41 0.74
N ALA A 78 9.57 10.28 0.34
CA ALA A 78 9.14 9.20 1.21
C ALA A 78 9.17 7.86 0.47
N GLU A 79 9.37 6.76 1.21
CA GLU A 79 9.33 5.41 0.65
C GLU A 79 7.92 5.10 0.08
N PRO A 80 7.79 4.70 -1.20
CA PRO A 80 6.48 4.53 -1.84
C PRO A 80 5.58 3.52 -1.17
N GLY A 81 6.11 2.40 -0.68
CA GLY A 81 5.34 1.37 0.01
C GLY A 81 4.66 1.91 1.27
N ILE A 82 5.39 2.69 2.05
CA ILE A 82 4.88 3.31 3.28
C ILE A 82 3.92 4.46 2.97
N TYR A 83 4.26 5.31 2.00
CA TYR A 83 3.42 6.44 1.59
C TYR A 83 2.06 5.97 1.08
N SER A 84 2.03 4.91 0.27
CA SER A 84 0.85 4.47 -0.46
C SER A 84 -0.25 3.85 0.40
N MET A 85 0.00 3.52 1.67
CA MET A 85 -1.02 2.95 2.56
C MET A 85 -2.26 3.84 2.74
N ILE A 86 -2.13 5.16 2.54
CA ILE A 86 -3.29 6.07 2.54
C ILE A 86 -4.29 5.74 1.44
N GLU A 87 -3.81 5.29 0.27
CA GLU A 87 -4.64 4.95 -0.89
C GLU A 87 -5.42 3.65 -0.72
N VAL A 88 -5.07 2.87 0.30
CA VAL A 88 -5.72 1.62 0.68
C VAL A 88 -6.70 1.86 1.84
N LEU A 89 -6.21 2.46 2.91
CA LEU A 89 -6.95 2.53 4.18
C LEU A 89 -7.96 3.67 4.21
N ALA A 90 -7.66 4.84 3.62
CA ALA A 90 -8.61 5.96 3.60
C ALA A 90 -9.87 5.66 2.77
N PRO A 91 -9.81 5.11 1.53
CA PRO A 91 -11.02 4.71 0.79
C PRO A 91 -11.84 3.65 1.52
N THR A 92 -11.19 2.72 2.21
CA THR A 92 -11.85 1.67 2.99
C THR A 92 -12.64 2.28 4.15
N MET A 93 -12.04 3.20 4.91
CA MET A 93 -12.72 3.89 6.00
C MET A 93 -13.89 4.74 5.50
N ILE A 94 -13.71 5.48 4.39
CA ILE A 94 -14.79 6.29 3.79
C ILE A 94 -15.98 5.42 3.37
N SER A 95 -15.72 4.20 2.87
CA SER A 95 -16.76 3.31 2.34
C SER A 95 -17.47 2.47 3.39
N TYR A 96 -16.79 2.11 4.49
CA TYR A 96 -17.27 1.09 5.42
C TYR A 96 -17.41 1.58 6.87
N ALA A 97 -16.71 2.62 7.28
CA ALA A 97 -16.86 3.14 8.64
C ALA A 97 -18.17 3.93 8.82
N PRO A 98 -18.71 4.04 10.04
CA PRO A 98 -19.71 5.05 10.35
C PRO A 98 -19.22 6.43 9.90
N PRO A 99 -20.08 7.26 9.26
CA PRO A 99 -19.65 8.54 8.67
C PRO A 99 -18.91 9.47 9.65
N ALA A 100 -19.36 9.52 10.92
CA ALA A 100 -18.71 10.32 11.96
C ALA A 100 -17.29 9.83 12.26
N LEU A 101 -17.09 8.51 12.31
CA LEU A 101 -15.78 7.90 12.52
C LEU A 101 -14.83 8.18 11.35
N ALA A 102 -15.30 8.02 10.10
CA ALA A 102 -14.50 8.35 8.93
C ALA A 102 -14.11 9.84 8.90
N ALA A 103 -15.06 10.75 9.17
CA ALA A 103 -14.82 12.19 9.19
C ALA A 103 -13.80 12.63 10.26
N GLU A 104 -13.75 11.93 11.38
CA GLU A 104 -12.76 12.17 12.43
C GLU A 104 -11.39 11.56 12.11
N MET A 105 -11.36 10.30 11.69
CA MET A 105 -10.14 9.51 11.64
C MET A 105 -9.34 9.69 10.35
N VAL A 106 -10.00 9.75 9.16
CA VAL A 106 -9.29 9.86 7.89
C VAL A 106 -8.38 11.10 7.81
N PRO A 107 -8.78 12.30 8.28
CA PRO A 107 -7.87 13.45 8.31
C PRO A 107 -6.61 13.24 9.15
N ARG A 108 -6.64 12.39 10.20
CA ARG A 108 -5.46 12.07 11.02
C ARG A 108 -4.44 11.25 10.23
N LEU A 109 -4.92 10.28 9.42
CA LEU A 109 -4.07 9.51 8.51
C LEU A 109 -3.49 10.38 7.40
N LEU A 110 -4.33 11.18 6.72
CA LEU A 110 -3.90 12.03 5.60
C LEU A 110 -2.88 13.07 6.04
N SER A 111 -3.04 13.66 7.22
CA SER A 111 -2.13 14.67 7.78
C SER A 111 -0.85 14.07 8.39
N GLY A 112 -0.65 12.75 8.39
CA GLY A 112 0.50 12.12 9.03
C GLY A 112 0.51 12.23 10.57
N ARG A 113 -0.62 12.59 11.21
CA ARG A 113 -0.76 12.58 12.67
C ARG A 113 -0.80 11.15 13.21
N GLU A 114 -1.34 10.24 12.44
CA GLU A 114 -1.40 8.82 12.76
C GLU A 114 -0.91 8.00 11.56
N GLN A 115 -0.22 6.89 11.85
CA GLN A 115 0.02 5.81 10.91
C GLN A 115 -0.96 4.69 11.23
N TRP A 116 -1.47 4.02 10.19
CA TRP A 116 -2.38 2.89 10.32
C TRP A 116 -1.81 1.66 9.63
N CYS A 117 -2.26 0.49 10.07
CA CYS A 117 -1.91 -0.79 9.46
C CYS A 117 -3.15 -1.61 9.09
N GLN A 118 -2.93 -2.74 8.41
CA GLN A 118 -3.99 -3.70 8.09
C GLN A 118 -3.62 -5.09 8.59
N GLY A 119 -4.48 -5.68 9.41
CA GLY A 119 -4.33 -7.02 9.97
C GLY A 119 -5.17 -8.04 9.20
N PHE A 120 -4.64 -8.60 8.11
CA PHE A 120 -5.37 -9.53 7.23
C PHE A 120 -4.82 -10.95 7.34
N SER A 121 -3.58 -11.16 6.89
CA SER A 121 -2.93 -12.47 6.83
C SER A 121 -2.68 -13.06 8.22
N GLU A 122 -2.73 -14.38 8.32
CA GLU A 122 -2.37 -15.15 9.51
C GLU A 122 -1.30 -16.19 9.15
N PRO A 123 -0.59 -16.81 10.13
CA PRO A 123 0.40 -17.83 9.84
C PRO A 123 -0.14 -18.98 8.96
N GLY A 124 -1.41 -19.34 9.11
CA GLY A 124 -2.08 -20.37 8.31
C GLY A 124 -2.96 -19.84 7.17
N SER A 125 -3.05 -18.53 6.96
CA SER A 125 -4.02 -17.92 6.04
C SER A 125 -3.44 -16.69 5.34
N GLY A 126 -2.81 -16.93 4.19
CA GLY A 126 -2.28 -15.89 3.29
C GLY A 126 -3.06 -15.86 1.98
N SER A 127 -2.69 -16.70 0.99
CA SER A 127 -3.42 -16.83 -0.28
C SER A 127 -4.85 -17.29 -0.09
N ASP A 128 -5.10 -18.20 0.86
CA ASP A 128 -6.44 -18.57 1.33
C ASP A 128 -6.87 -17.67 2.49
N LEU A 129 -7.01 -16.36 2.21
CA LEU A 129 -7.42 -15.38 3.22
C LEU A 129 -8.77 -15.72 3.86
N ALA A 130 -9.64 -16.42 3.12
CA ALA A 130 -10.95 -16.81 3.61
C ALA A 130 -10.90 -17.82 4.77
N SER A 131 -9.78 -18.49 4.97
CA SER A 131 -9.56 -19.45 6.09
C SER A 131 -9.08 -18.81 7.39
N LEU A 132 -9.00 -17.47 7.47
CA LEU A 132 -8.59 -16.76 8.68
C LEU A 132 -9.37 -17.22 9.92
N THR A 133 -8.67 -17.27 11.07
CA THR A 133 -9.15 -17.84 12.35
C THR A 133 -9.21 -16.85 13.50
N THR A 134 -8.57 -15.67 13.40
CA THR A 134 -8.72 -14.60 14.40
C THR A 134 -10.20 -14.35 14.65
N ARG A 135 -10.68 -14.68 15.84
CA ARG A 135 -12.11 -14.65 16.16
C ARG A 135 -12.51 -13.31 16.78
N ALA A 136 -13.76 -12.91 16.57
CA ALA A 136 -14.42 -11.86 17.32
C ALA A 136 -15.75 -12.38 17.86
N VAL A 137 -15.94 -12.25 19.17
CA VAL A 137 -17.13 -12.74 19.91
C VAL A 137 -17.87 -11.53 20.48
N PRO A 138 -19.18 -11.36 20.22
CA PRO A 138 -19.96 -10.26 20.77
C PRO A 138 -20.14 -10.39 22.29
N ARG A 139 -19.98 -9.27 23.01
CA ARG A 139 -20.11 -9.17 24.46
C ARG A 139 -20.97 -7.96 24.85
N GLY A 140 -22.22 -7.95 24.44
CA GLY A 140 -23.11 -6.81 24.68
C GLY A 140 -22.78 -5.62 23.77
N ASP A 141 -22.17 -4.58 24.33
CA ASP A 141 -21.83 -3.32 23.65
C ASP A 141 -20.43 -3.30 23.01
N HIS A 142 -19.69 -4.41 23.11
CA HIS A 142 -18.34 -4.55 22.56
C HIS A 142 -18.11 -5.94 21.96
N TRP A 143 -16.97 -6.10 21.30
CA TRP A 143 -16.46 -7.36 20.78
C TRP A 143 -15.17 -7.73 21.48
N GLU A 144 -14.99 -9.01 21.79
CA GLU A 144 -13.77 -9.59 22.31
C GLU A 144 -13.03 -10.30 21.16
N ILE A 145 -11.81 -9.86 20.88
CA ILE A 145 -11.03 -10.34 19.75
C ILE A 145 -9.80 -11.10 20.24
N SER A 146 -9.64 -12.34 19.73
CA SER A 146 -8.47 -13.19 20.02
C SER A 146 -7.94 -13.84 18.77
N GLY A 147 -6.61 -13.88 18.58
CA GLY A 147 -5.93 -14.49 17.45
C GLY A 147 -4.58 -13.86 17.15
N GLN A 148 -4.09 -14.09 15.94
CA GLN A 148 -2.78 -13.61 15.50
C GLN A 148 -2.84 -13.17 14.04
N LYS A 149 -2.17 -12.05 13.73
CA LYS A 149 -1.90 -11.61 12.37
C LYS A 149 -0.40 -11.62 12.10
N VAL A 150 -0.03 -11.78 10.84
CA VAL A 150 1.37 -11.78 10.39
C VAL A 150 1.51 -10.96 9.12
N TRP A 151 2.71 -10.49 8.82
CA TRP A 151 3.01 -9.60 7.69
C TRP A 151 2.24 -8.27 7.76
N THR A 152 1.96 -7.80 8.97
CA THR A 152 1.30 -6.52 9.20
C THR A 152 2.32 -5.40 9.06
N SER A 153 2.24 -4.65 7.95
CA SER A 153 3.20 -3.58 7.65
C SER A 153 3.12 -2.48 8.68
N LEU A 154 4.28 -2.09 9.25
CA LEU A 154 4.46 -0.97 10.18
C LEU A 154 3.56 -1.01 11.43
N ALA A 155 3.14 -2.20 11.86
CA ALA A 155 2.25 -2.31 13.02
C ALA A 155 2.85 -1.70 14.30
N GLN A 156 4.17 -1.71 14.45
CA GLN A 156 4.88 -1.10 15.58
C GLN A 156 4.79 0.43 15.63
N PHE A 157 4.44 1.07 14.51
CA PHE A 157 4.24 2.52 14.41
C PHE A 157 2.77 2.91 14.26
N ALA A 158 1.89 1.92 14.11
CA ALA A 158 0.49 2.15 13.82
C ALA A 158 -0.31 2.52 15.08
N ALA A 159 -1.05 3.61 15.01
CA ALA A 159 -2.05 3.95 16.02
C ALA A 159 -3.35 3.14 15.84
N ARG A 160 -3.63 2.66 14.62
CA ARG A 160 -4.88 2.00 14.26
C ARG A 160 -4.63 0.82 13.32
N CYS A 161 -5.53 -0.18 13.39
CA CYS A 161 -5.53 -1.34 12.51
C CYS A 161 -6.91 -1.58 11.88
N VAL A 162 -6.95 -1.72 10.56
CA VAL A 162 -8.10 -2.33 9.87
C VAL A 162 -7.93 -3.85 9.96
N LEU A 163 -8.72 -4.49 10.79
CA LEU A 163 -8.55 -5.88 11.20
C LEU A 163 -9.66 -6.76 10.64
N LEU A 164 -9.31 -7.85 9.96
CA LEU A 164 -10.26 -8.91 9.59
C LEU A 164 -10.34 -9.98 10.66
N THR A 165 -11.56 -10.36 11.02
CA THR A 165 -11.85 -11.37 12.04
C THR A 165 -12.91 -12.36 11.57
N ARG A 166 -13.04 -13.48 12.29
CA ARG A 166 -14.05 -14.51 12.12
C ARG A 166 -15.14 -14.33 13.17
N THR A 167 -16.39 -14.04 12.74
CA THR A 167 -17.58 -13.96 13.60
C THR A 167 -18.54 -15.11 13.37
N ALA A 168 -18.46 -15.81 12.21
CA ALA A 168 -19.26 -16.97 11.86
C ALA A 168 -18.54 -17.83 10.78
N PRO A 169 -18.98 -19.07 10.51
CA PRO A 169 -18.42 -19.90 9.44
C PRO A 169 -18.58 -19.29 8.04
N GLY A 170 -17.67 -19.65 7.12
CA GLY A 170 -17.73 -19.27 5.70
C GLY A 170 -17.32 -17.82 5.42
N HIS A 171 -17.38 -17.41 4.16
CA HIS A 171 -16.99 -16.04 3.74
C HIS A 171 -17.85 -14.95 4.40
N ASN A 172 -19.15 -15.21 4.54
CA ASN A 172 -20.09 -14.30 5.19
C ASN A 172 -19.89 -14.22 6.72
N GLY A 173 -18.99 -15.02 7.28
CA GLY A 173 -18.58 -14.94 8.69
C GLY A 173 -17.34 -14.10 8.93
N ILE A 174 -16.80 -13.42 7.90
CA ILE A 174 -15.68 -12.50 8.06
C ILE A 174 -16.22 -11.10 8.33
N THR A 175 -15.75 -10.47 9.40
CA THR A 175 -16.14 -9.11 9.83
C THR A 175 -14.89 -8.26 10.01
N ALA A 176 -14.96 -6.98 9.67
CA ALA A 176 -13.84 -6.06 9.82
C ALA A 176 -14.07 -5.08 10.97
N PHE A 177 -12.99 -4.74 11.65
CA PHE A 177 -12.97 -3.77 12.76
C PHE A 177 -11.86 -2.74 12.57
N PHE A 178 -12.08 -1.52 13.10
CA PHE A 178 -11.08 -0.47 13.20
C PHE A 178 -10.60 -0.42 14.66
N VAL A 179 -9.42 -0.97 14.91
CA VAL A 179 -8.92 -1.25 16.26
C VAL A 179 -7.85 -0.24 16.64
N ASP A 180 -7.90 0.25 17.87
CA ASP A 180 -6.88 1.09 18.49
C ASP A 180 -5.70 0.20 18.91
N MET A 181 -4.49 0.44 18.39
CA MET A 181 -3.34 -0.46 18.59
C MET A 181 -2.73 -0.39 20.00
N ASP A 182 -3.09 0.60 20.81
CA ASP A 182 -2.73 0.73 22.22
C ASP A 182 -3.72 0.03 23.17
N THR A 183 -4.75 -0.66 22.61
CA THR A 183 -5.72 -1.42 23.41
C THR A 183 -5.01 -2.54 24.18
N PRO A 184 -5.29 -2.70 25.51
CA PRO A 184 -4.73 -3.81 26.28
C PRO A 184 -5.02 -5.18 25.65
N GLY A 185 -4.05 -6.07 25.69
CA GLY A 185 -4.12 -7.39 25.04
C GLY A 185 -3.53 -7.43 23.63
N ILE A 186 -3.11 -6.29 23.06
CA ILE A 186 -2.39 -6.26 21.78
C ILE A 186 -0.88 -6.31 22.03
N THR A 187 -0.20 -7.25 21.35
CA THR A 187 1.26 -7.34 21.36
C THR A 187 1.77 -7.34 19.93
N VAL A 188 2.70 -6.43 19.63
CA VAL A 188 3.34 -6.30 18.32
C VAL A 188 4.78 -6.82 18.40
N ARG A 189 5.16 -7.72 17.47
CA ARG A 189 6.53 -8.26 17.35
C ARG A 189 7.05 -8.01 15.95
N PRO A 190 7.99 -7.08 15.75
CA PRO A 190 8.60 -6.83 14.45
C PRO A 190 9.27 -8.09 13.87
N LEU A 191 9.20 -8.24 12.56
CA LEU A 191 9.79 -9.32 11.78
C LEU A 191 10.90 -8.75 10.91
N ARG A 192 12.13 -9.21 11.16
CA ARG A 192 13.27 -8.84 10.35
C ARG A 192 13.21 -9.56 9.00
N THR A 193 13.19 -8.79 7.95
CA THR A 193 13.15 -9.29 6.59
C THR A 193 14.56 -9.58 6.04
N MET A 194 14.63 -10.24 4.89
CA MET A 194 15.87 -10.58 4.22
C MET A 194 16.70 -9.34 3.81
N HIS A 195 16.03 -8.22 3.54
CA HIS A 195 16.71 -6.95 3.22
C HIS A 195 17.12 -6.14 4.46
N GLY A 196 16.95 -6.72 5.65
CA GLY A 196 17.48 -6.15 6.90
C GLY A 196 16.57 -5.14 7.59
N VAL A 197 15.35 -4.89 7.08
CA VAL A 197 14.38 -3.94 7.62
C VAL A 197 13.26 -4.66 8.36
N ASP A 198 12.84 -4.15 9.50
CA ASP A 198 11.78 -4.71 10.35
C ASP A 198 10.42 -4.05 10.03
N GLU A 199 10.06 -4.00 8.72
CA GLU A 199 8.85 -3.29 8.26
C GLU A 199 7.55 -4.06 8.49
N PHE A 200 7.63 -5.37 8.70
CA PHE A 200 6.48 -6.22 9.01
C PHE A 200 6.48 -6.64 10.47
N ALA A 201 5.32 -7.03 10.96
CA ALA A 201 5.17 -7.56 12.31
C ALA A 201 4.19 -8.72 12.38
N GLU A 202 4.35 -9.54 13.42
CA GLU A 202 3.29 -10.34 14.01
C GLU A 202 2.52 -9.48 15.01
N VAL A 203 1.20 -9.58 15.00
CA VAL A 203 0.32 -8.90 15.94
C VAL A 203 -0.56 -9.93 16.62
N PHE A 204 -0.45 -10.02 17.92
CA PHE A 204 -1.23 -10.92 18.78
C PHE A 204 -2.36 -10.15 19.44
N PHE A 205 -3.52 -10.76 19.48
CA PHE A 205 -4.73 -10.27 20.13
C PHE A 205 -5.14 -11.27 21.21
N ASP A 206 -5.09 -10.86 22.48
CA ASP A 206 -5.43 -11.69 23.62
C ASP A 206 -6.64 -11.05 24.34
N ASP A 207 -7.83 -11.54 23.99
CA ASP A 207 -9.13 -11.07 24.49
C ASP A 207 -9.31 -9.55 24.45
N VAL A 208 -8.90 -8.96 23.29
CA VAL A 208 -8.91 -7.51 23.08
C VAL A 208 -10.33 -7.00 22.98
N THR A 209 -10.68 -6.02 23.81
CA THR A 209 -12.00 -5.38 23.81
C THR A 209 -12.08 -4.29 22.75
N VAL A 210 -13.02 -4.42 21.82
CA VAL A 210 -13.26 -3.45 20.74
C VAL A 210 -14.72 -2.98 20.79
N PRO A 211 -15.00 -1.67 20.93
CA PRO A 211 -16.36 -1.13 20.94
C PRO A 211 -17.15 -1.50 19.67
N ALA A 212 -18.46 -1.70 19.79
CA ALA A 212 -19.31 -2.14 18.69
C ALA A 212 -19.36 -1.10 17.53
N ASP A 213 -19.19 0.19 17.83
CA ASP A 213 -19.16 1.29 16.87
C ASP A 213 -17.85 1.35 16.05
N ARG A 214 -16.87 0.51 16.38
CA ARG A 214 -15.63 0.33 15.62
C ARG A 214 -15.72 -0.75 14.53
N MET A 215 -16.87 -1.37 14.35
CA MET A 215 -17.09 -2.31 13.27
C MET A 215 -17.21 -1.58 11.93
N LEU A 216 -16.53 -2.10 10.91
CA LEU A 216 -16.56 -1.58 9.55
C LEU A 216 -17.59 -2.34 8.71
N GLY A 217 -18.65 -1.65 8.31
CA GLY A 217 -19.81 -2.27 7.65
C GLY A 217 -20.72 -2.99 8.64
N ARG A 218 -21.30 -4.11 8.19
CA ARG A 218 -22.17 -4.99 9.00
C ARG A 218 -21.45 -6.29 9.34
N PRO A 219 -21.91 -7.07 10.32
CA PRO A 219 -21.41 -8.41 10.53
C PRO A 219 -21.44 -9.22 9.23
N GLY A 220 -20.30 -9.81 8.83
CA GLY A 220 -20.18 -10.56 7.58
C GLY A 220 -19.73 -9.75 6.35
N ASP A 221 -19.64 -8.43 6.43
CA ASP A 221 -19.19 -7.58 5.31
C ASP A 221 -17.66 -7.60 5.10
N GLY A 222 -16.89 -8.19 6.01
CA GLY A 222 -15.42 -8.14 5.97
C GLY A 222 -14.79 -8.74 4.72
N TRP A 223 -15.40 -9.81 4.16
CA TRP A 223 -14.93 -10.36 2.87
C TRP A 223 -15.15 -9.37 1.72
N ARG A 224 -16.33 -8.73 1.67
CA ARG A 224 -16.62 -7.70 0.66
C ARG A 224 -15.69 -6.52 0.80
N LEU A 225 -15.44 -6.05 2.04
CA LEU A 225 -14.49 -5.00 2.34
C LEU A 225 -13.08 -5.36 1.80
N ALA A 226 -12.59 -6.56 2.08
CA ALA A 226 -11.29 -7.01 1.58
C ALA A 226 -11.24 -7.03 0.04
N MET A 227 -12.30 -7.49 -0.63
CA MET A 227 -12.37 -7.52 -2.09
C MET A 227 -12.48 -6.13 -2.73
N ASP A 228 -13.03 -5.14 -2.02
CA ASP A 228 -13.08 -3.75 -2.46
C ASP A 228 -11.76 -2.99 -2.17
N LEU A 229 -11.05 -3.36 -1.11
CA LEU A 229 -9.77 -2.77 -0.71
C LEU A 229 -8.62 -3.18 -1.65
N LEU A 230 -8.49 -4.46 -1.97
CA LEU A 230 -7.36 -4.99 -2.75
C LEU A 230 -7.17 -4.36 -4.14
N PRO A 231 -8.20 -3.97 -4.91
CA PRO A 231 -8.03 -3.21 -6.14
C PRO A 231 -7.41 -1.82 -5.93
N HIS A 232 -7.66 -1.15 -4.80
CA HIS A 232 -7.03 0.14 -4.48
C HIS A 232 -5.52 -0.01 -4.28
N GLU A 233 -5.08 -1.05 -3.57
CA GLU A 233 -3.66 -1.39 -3.45
C GLU A 233 -2.99 -1.58 -4.81
N ARG A 234 -3.67 -2.24 -5.76
CA ARG A 234 -3.16 -2.53 -7.11
C ARG A 234 -3.35 -1.40 -8.12
N SER A 235 -3.78 -0.22 -7.69
CA SER A 235 -4.01 0.93 -8.57
C SER A 235 -3.06 2.08 -8.26
N THR A 236 -3.44 3.01 -7.40
CA THR A 236 -2.66 4.21 -7.08
C THR A 236 -1.34 3.88 -6.40
N CYS A 237 -1.31 2.85 -5.52
CA CYS A 237 -0.07 2.40 -4.90
C CYS A 237 0.93 1.91 -5.95
N PHE A 238 0.47 1.16 -6.95
CA PHE A 238 1.33 0.70 -8.04
C PHE A 238 1.83 1.84 -8.91
N TRP A 239 1.02 2.88 -9.14
CA TRP A 239 1.47 4.07 -9.85
C TRP A 239 2.65 4.73 -9.15
N HIS A 240 2.60 4.86 -7.82
CA HIS A 240 3.69 5.40 -7.01
C HIS A 240 4.94 4.50 -7.09
N ARG A 241 4.76 3.17 -6.98
CA ARG A 241 5.87 2.22 -7.10
C ARG A 241 6.52 2.27 -8.48
N ILE A 242 5.73 2.36 -9.56
CA ILE A 242 6.24 2.52 -10.93
C ILE A 242 7.06 3.81 -11.06
N ALA A 243 6.60 4.92 -10.50
CA ALA A 243 7.34 6.18 -10.52
C ALA A 243 8.72 6.05 -9.84
N HIS A 244 8.76 5.39 -8.68
CA HIS A 244 10.00 5.07 -7.98
C HIS A 244 10.93 4.17 -8.82
N LEU A 245 10.39 3.12 -9.47
CA LEU A 245 11.21 2.24 -10.32
C LEU A 245 11.81 2.98 -11.52
N TYR A 246 11.13 3.98 -12.06
CA TYR A 246 11.72 4.86 -13.09
C TYR A 246 12.88 5.68 -12.52
N THR A 247 12.77 6.23 -11.33
CA THR A 247 13.90 6.92 -10.67
C THR A 247 15.09 5.98 -10.48
N ARG A 248 14.84 4.70 -10.13
CA ARG A 248 15.90 3.69 -10.05
C ARG A 248 16.52 3.36 -11.40
N LEU A 249 15.72 3.26 -12.46
CA LEU A 249 16.22 3.07 -13.82
C LEU A 249 17.09 4.26 -14.27
N ASP A 250 16.63 5.50 -14.06
CA ASP A 250 17.39 6.71 -14.39
C ASP A 250 18.74 6.74 -13.63
N ARG A 251 18.75 6.34 -12.37
CA ARG A 251 19.97 6.21 -11.58
C ARG A 251 20.89 5.13 -12.15
N LEU A 252 20.37 3.95 -12.53
CA LEU A 252 21.19 2.91 -13.16
C LEU A 252 21.83 3.40 -14.44
N LEU A 253 21.07 4.12 -15.28
CA LEU A 253 21.57 4.73 -16.52
C LEU A 253 22.69 5.74 -16.25
N ALA A 254 22.63 6.50 -15.17
CA ALA A 254 23.66 7.45 -14.80
C ALA A 254 24.93 6.79 -14.23
N GLU A 255 24.80 5.65 -13.56
CA GLU A 255 25.92 4.87 -12.99
C GLU A 255 26.62 3.95 -14.02
N THR A 256 25.98 3.70 -15.16
CA THR A 256 26.51 2.81 -16.22
C THR A 256 26.90 3.60 -17.46
N SER A 257 28.02 3.22 -18.08
CA SER A 257 28.49 3.80 -19.34
C SER A 257 28.04 3.00 -20.57
N LEU A 258 26.98 2.18 -20.45
CA LEU A 258 26.60 1.18 -21.44
C LEU A 258 25.44 1.71 -22.32
N PRO A 259 25.72 2.22 -23.56
CA PRO A 259 24.67 2.78 -24.41
C PRO A 259 23.78 1.73 -25.09
N ASP A 260 24.24 0.48 -25.27
CA ASP A 260 23.58 -0.54 -26.11
C ASP A 260 23.48 -1.91 -25.40
N ASP A 261 22.84 -1.92 -24.20
CA ASP A 261 22.57 -3.17 -23.49
C ASP A 261 21.14 -3.65 -23.74
N ALA A 262 20.99 -4.87 -24.29
CA ALA A 262 19.70 -5.45 -24.61
C ALA A 262 18.85 -5.75 -23.37
N GLU A 263 19.47 -6.12 -22.24
CA GLU A 263 18.77 -6.39 -20.98
C GLU A 263 18.25 -5.11 -20.34
N LEU A 264 19.05 -4.02 -20.42
CA LEU A 264 18.61 -2.69 -19.98
C LEU A 264 17.43 -2.20 -20.82
N GLY A 265 17.50 -2.40 -22.16
CA GLY A 265 16.39 -2.11 -23.06
C GLY A 265 15.13 -2.92 -22.74
N ALA A 266 15.27 -4.19 -22.39
CA ALA A 266 14.17 -5.06 -22.00
C ALA A 266 13.56 -4.64 -20.64
N ALA A 267 14.37 -4.24 -19.65
CA ALA A 267 13.91 -3.71 -18.38
C ALA A 267 13.13 -2.39 -18.56
N TYR A 268 13.63 -1.48 -19.40
CA TYR A 268 12.92 -0.26 -19.78
C TYR A 268 11.56 -0.56 -20.42
N LEU A 269 11.50 -1.46 -21.40
CA LEU A 269 10.25 -1.82 -22.07
C LEU A 269 9.24 -2.47 -21.11
N ALA A 270 9.70 -3.30 -20.17
CA ALA A 270 8.85 -3.89 -19.15
C ALA A 270 8.24 -2.81 -18.24
N LEU A 271 9.04 -1.86 -17.75
CA LEU A 271 8.55 -0.72 -16.96
C LEU A 271 7.62 0.18 -17.77
N HIS A 272 7.93 0.44 -19.04
CA HIS A 272 7.09 1.25 -19.90
C HIS A 272 5.72 0.60 -20.13
N THR A 273 5.70 -0.71 -20.37
CA THR A 273 4.46 -1.48 -20.55
C THR A 273 3.56 -1.39 -19.32
N VAL A 274 4.11 -1.61 -18.10
CA VAL A 274 3.31 -1.52 -16.88
C VAL A 274 2.88 -0.08 -16.60
N ARG A 275 3.69 0.94 -16.93
CA ARG A 275 3.30 2.35 -16.79
C ARG A 275 2.12 2.69 -17.70
N CYS A 276 2.16 2.30 -18.98
CA CYS A 276 1.04 2.51 -19.90
C CYS A 276 -0.23 1.82 -19.43
N ARG A 277 -0.12 0.60 -18.92
CA ARG A 277 -1.25 -0.16 -18.38
C ARG A 277 -1.80 0.49 -17.12
N SER A 278 -0.94 0.85 -16.15
CA SER A 278 -1.34 1.53 -14.91
C SER A 278 -1.96 2.91 -15.20
N HIS A 279 -1.49 3.65 -16.21
CA HIS A 279 -2.10 4.90 -16.64
C HIS A 279 -3.56 4.69 -17.10
N ALA A 280 -3.85 3.61 -17.82
CA ALA A 280 -5.24 3.27 -18.18
C ALA A 280 -6.09 2.99 -16.93
N THR A 281 -5.55 2.29 -15.94
CA THR A 281 -6.20 2.03 -14.64
C THR A 281 -6.48 3.34 -13.89
N GLN A 282 -5.52 4.29 -13.84
CA GLN A 282 -5.73 5.61 -13.22
C GLN A 282 -6.81 6.42 -13.93
N ARG A 283 -6.92 6.37 -15.26
CA ARG A 283 -7.98 7.06 -16.02
C ARG A 283 -9.36 6.51 -15.68
N ARG A 284 -9.52 5.21 -15.52
CA ARG A 284 -10.77 4.58 -15.09
C ARG A 284 -11.14 4.99 -13.67
N LEU A 285 -10.17 5.00 -12.75
CA LEU A 285 -10.38 5.46 -11.38
C LEU A 285 -10.80 6.96 -11.36
N ALA A 286 -10.18 7.78 -12.21
CA ALA A 286 -10.54 9.20 -12.34
C ALA A 286 -11.95 9.42 -12.91
N ALA A 287 -12.44 8.49 -13.74
CA ALA A 287 -13.81 8.48 -14.26
C ALA A 287 -14.83 7.96 -13.21
N GLY A 288 -14.41 7.60 -12.00
CA GLY A 288 -15.25 7.03 -10.95
C GLY A 288 -15.66 5.58 -11.18
N GLU A 289 -14.97 4.88 -12.08
CA GLU A 289 -15.23 3.47 -12.33
C GLU A 289 -14.74 2.61 -11.15
N ARG A 290 -15.52 1.59 -10.81
CA ARG A 290 -15.08 0.58 -9.85
C ARG A 290 -14.02 -0.30 -10.50
N LEU A 291 -12.86 -0.39 -9.86
CA LEU A 291 -11.78 -1.27 -10.31
C LEU A 291 -12.10 -2.73 -9.92
N GLY A 292 -11.65 -3.65 -10.74
CA GLY A 292 -11.93 -5.08 -10.59
C GLY A 292 -10.74 -5.97 -10.92
N ALA A 293 -11.02 -7.10 -11.55
CA ALA A 293 -10.04 -8.14 -11.86
C ALA A 293 -8.91 -7.68 -12.78
N GLU A 294 -9.11 -6.62 -13.55
CA GLU A 294 -8.10 -6.03 -14.43
C GLU A 294 -6.86 -5.51 -13.68
N THR A 295 -7.01 -5.11 -12.40
CA THR A 295 -5.86 -4.71 -11.55
C THR A 295 -4.93 -5.87 -11.22
N SER A 296 -5.39 -7.11 -11.39
CA SER A 296 -4.55 -8.31 -11.30
C SER A 296 -3.52 -8.39 -12.43
N VAL A 297 -3.84 -7.85 -13.61
CA VAL A 297 -2.89 -7.74 -14.73
C VAL A 297 -1.78 -6.75 -14.37
N ASP A 298 -2.15 -5.59 -13.81
CA ASP A 298 -1.20 -4.57 -13.36
C ASP A 298 -0.23 -5.16 -12.32
N LYS A 299 -0.72 -5.99 -11.39
CA LYS A 299 0.10 -6.66 -10.37
C LYS A 299 1.10 -7.64 -10.96
N VAL A 300 0.69 -8.48 -11.90
CA VAL A 300 1.60 -9.46 -12.54
C VAL A 300 2.69 -8.75 -13.34
N LEU A 301 2.32 -7.72 -14.10
CA LEU A 301 3.27 -6.94 -14.90
C LEU A 301 4.27 -6.17 -14.03
N LEU A 302 3.77 -5.51 -12.96
CA LEU A 302 4.64 -4.75 -12.05
C LEU A 302 5.67 -5.67 -11.37
N ALA A 303 5.22 -6.79 -10.79
CA ALA A 303 6.12 -7.73 -10.12
C ALA A 303 7.20 -8.26 -11.07
N THR A 304 6.85 -8.54 -12.32
CA THR A 304 7.81 -8.99 -13.34
C THR A 304 8.80 -7.88 -13.70
N ALA A 305 8.32 -6.67 -13.98
CA ALA A 305 9.17 -5.55 -14.36
C ALA A 305 10.13 -5.14 -13.23
N GLU A 306 9.67 -5.15 -11.97
CA GLU A 306 10.48 -4.86 -10.81
C GLU A 306 11.60 -5.88 -10.62
N GLN A 307 11.30 -7.17 -10.67
CA GLN A 307 12.31 -8.22 -10.57
C GLN A 307 13.30 -8.21 -11.74
N GLN A 308 12.83 -7.87 -12.94
CA GLN A 308 13.69 -7.72 -14.11
C GLN A 308 14.65 -6.55 -13.95
N LEU A 309 14.17 -5.36 -13.54
CA LEU A 309 15.01 -4.19 -13.31
C LEU A 309 16.14 -4.50 -12.33
N PHE A 310 15.82 -5.05 -11.15
CA PHE A 310 16.85 -5.34 -10.14
C PHE A 310 17.72 -6.56 -10.49
N GLY A 311 17.26 -7.47 -11.36
CA GLY A 311 18.09 -8.47 -12.02
C GLY A 311 19.13 -7.83 -12.94
N THR A 312 18.71 -6.88 -13.78
CA THR A 312 19.61 -6.09 -14.65
C THR A 312 20.62 -5.27 -13.82
N VAL A 313 20.22 -4.65 -12.70
CA VAL A 313 21.14 -3.98 -11.77
C VAL A 313 22.27 -4.92 -11.31
N ARG A 314 21.91 -6.14 -10.87
CA ARG A 314 22.89 -7.14 -10.45
C ARG A 314 23.91 -7.47 -11.57
N ASP A 315 23.42 -7.59 -12.78
CA ASP A 315 24.22 -8.06 -13.89
C ASP A 315 25.12 -6.93 -14.48
N LEU A 316 24.64 -5.67 -14.42
CA LEU A 316 25.39 -4.50 -14.91
C LEU A 316 26.31 -3.84 -13.88
N LEU A 317 26.06 -4.05 -12.59
CA LEU A 317 26.87 -3.49 -11.49
C LEU A 317 27.48 -4.63 -10.64
N PRO A 318 28.51 -5.35 -11.14
CA PRO A 318 29.07 -6.49 -10.44
C PRO A 318 29.55 -6.15 -9.02
N GLY A 319 29.17 -6.96 -8.05
CA GLY A 319 29.54 -6.79 -6.63
C GLY A 319 28.68 -5.80 -5.86
N VAL A 320 27.76 -5.07 -6.50
CA VAL A 320 26.90 -4.08 -5.84
C VAL A 320 25.94 -4.71 -4.81
N LEU A 321 25.58 -5.98 -5.01
CA LEU A 321 24.69 -6.71 -4.11
C LEU A 321 25.46 -7.51 -3.04
N GLU A 322 26.67 -7.95 -3.35
CA GLU A 322 27.46 -8.87 -2.51
C GLU A 322 28.46 -8.12 -1.61
N LEU A 323 29.10 -7.09 -2.14
CA LEU A 323 30.26 -6.44 -1.49
C LEU A 323 29.92 -5.20 -0.69
N THR A 324 28.74 -4.61 -0.91
CA THR A 324 28.34 -3.34 -0.28
C THR A 324 26.93 -3.40 0.28
N ASP A 325 26.71 -2.69 1.38
CA ASP A 325 25.36 -2.46 1.91
C ASP A 325 24.78 -1.20 1.25
N THR A 326 24.10 -1.41 0.13
CA THR A 326 23.57 -0.33 -0.71
C THR A 326 22.06 -0.37 -0.82
N SER A 327 21.47 0.75 -1.26
CA SER A 327 20.06 0.82 -1.62
C SER A 327 19.71 -0.21 -2.73
N TRP A 328 20.63 -0.50 -3.67
CA TRP A 328 20.46 -1.52 -4.69
C TRP A 328 20.28 -2.91 -4.12
N ARG A 329 21.07 -3.28 -3.10
CA ARG A 329 20.93 -4.58 -2.41
C ARG A 329 19.58 -4.67 -1.69
N SER A 330 19.19 -3.65 -0.95
CA SER A 330 17.92 -3.61 -0.25
C SER A 330 16.75 -3.77 -1.23
N GLU A 331 16.72 -3.02 -2.31
CA GLU A 331 15.69 -3.08 -3.34
C GLU A 331 15.66 -4.43 -4.08
N TYR A 332 16.82 -4.99 -4.42
CA TYR A 332 16.90 -6.32 -5.03
C TYR A 332 16.29 -7.39 -4.15
N LEU A 333 16.59 -7.37 -2.84
CA LEU A 333 16.06 -8.33 -1.88
C LEU A 333 14.56 -8.12 -1.64
N TYR A 334 14.11 -6.87 -1.54
CA TYR A 334 12.69 -6.53 -1.42
C TYR A 334 11.90 -6.99 -2.65
N ALA A 335 12.42 -6.80 -3.87
CA ALA A 335 11.77 -7.20 -5.12
C ALA A 335 11.45 -8.70 -5.20
N LYS A 336 12.14 -9.56 -4.41
CA LYS A 336 11.80 -10.99 -4.35
C LYS A 336 10.40 -11.23 -3.78
N ALA A 337 9.91 -10.35 -2.93
CA ALA A 337 8.55 -10.42 -2.40
C ALA A 337 7.49 -9.88 -3.39
N ALA A 338 7.88 -9.18 -4.47
CA ALA A 338 6.96 -8.57 -5.41
C ALA A 338 5.97 -9.56 -6.06
N THR A 339 6.33 -10.82 -6.22
CA THR A 339 5.44 -11.89 -6.71
C THR A 339 4.55 -12.50 -5.62
N ILE A 340 4.71 -12.11 -4.35
CA ILE A 340 4.07 -12.72 -3.18
C ILE A 340 3.06 -11.77 -2.54
N TYR A 341 3.47 -10.56 -2.13
CA TYR A 341 2.59 -9.60 -1.46
C TYR A 341 1.45 -9.12 -2.35
N GLY A 342 0.37 -8.57 -1.77
CA GLY A 342 -0.80 -8.09 -2.51
C GLY A 342 -1.53 -9.20 -3.29
N GLY A 343 -1.35 -10.47 -2.88
CA GLY A 343 -1.79 -11.71 -3.55
C GLY A 343 -0.75 -12.23 -4.54
N THR A 344 -0.40 -13.52 -4.39
CA THR A 344 0.66 -14.14 -5.19
C THR A 344 0.39 -14.06 -6.70
N ALA A 345 1.45 -14.15 -7.50
CA ALA A 345 1.34 -14.13 -8.98
C ALA A 345 0.40 -15.23 -9.49
N GLU A 346 0.34 -16.39 -8.82
CA GLU A 346 -0.56 -17.50 -9.13
C GLU A 346 -2.00 -17.14 -8.84
N ILE A 347 -2.29 -16.53 -7.67
CA ILE A 347 -3.63 -16.03 -7.32
C ILE A 347 -4.08 -14.97 -8.35
N GLN A 348 -3.19 -14.05 -8.74
CA GLN A 348 -3.53 -13.04 -9.74
C GLN A 348 -3.85 -13.67 -11.11
N ARG A 349 -3.06 -14.65 -11.56
CA ARG A 349 -3.32 -15.38 -12.81
C ARG A 349 -4.65 -16.15 -12.74
N ASN A 350 -4.98 -16.75 -11.59
CA ASN A 350 -6.28 -17.39 -11.40
C ASN A 350 -7.44 -16.38 -11.48
N ILE A 351 -7.28 -15.18 -10.92
CA ILE A 351 -8.30 -14.12 -11.02
C ILE A 351 -8.44 -13.69 -12.49
N ILE A 352 -7.35 -13.48 -13.20
CA ILE A 352 -7.35 -13.15 -14.64
C ILE A 352 -8.06 -14.24 -15.43
N ALA A 353 -7.66 -15.50 -15.27
CA ALA A 353 -8.24 -16.63 -15.99
C ALA A 353 -9.75 -16.73 -15.79
N ARG A 354 -10.20 -16.65 -14.53
CA ARG A 354 -11.61 -16.87 -14.18
C ARG A 354 -12.51 -15.66 -14.42
N ARG A 355 -12.02 -14.44 -14.22
CA ARG A 355 -12.85 -13.23 -14.23
C ARG A 355 -12.67 -12.34 -15.45
N LEU A 356 -11.55 -12.43 -16.16
CA LEU A 356 -11.31 -11.65 -17.38
C LEU A 356 -11.38 -12.52 -18.65
N LEU A 357 -10.92 -13.76 -18.58
CA LEU A 357 -10.85 -14.64 -19.75
C LEU A 357 -11.96 -15.70 -19.77
N ASP A 358 -12.75 -15.80 -18.68
CA ASP A 358 -13.86 -16.77 -18.51
C ASP A 358 -13.46 -18.23 -18.83
N LEU A 359 -12.25 -18.63 -18.42
CA LEU A 359 -11.73 -19.97 -18.68
C LEU A 359 -12.30 -21.06 -17.77
N GLY A 360 -13.34 -20.74 -17.00
CA GLY A 360 -14.06 -21.69 -16.17
C GLY A 360 -13.38 -22.00 -14.83
N ARG A 361 -13.99 -22.94 -14.08
CA ARG A 361 -13.40 -23.57 -12.89
C ARG A 361 -13.07 -25.01 -13.29
N GLU A 362 -11.84 -25.44 -13.05
CA GLU A 362 -11.53 -26.87 -13.01
C GLU A 362 -12.24 -27.52 -11.82
#